data_fc4a78513f96cb65a77372d3817de0ab
#
_entry.id   fc4a78513f96cb65a77372d3817de0ab
#
_cell.length_a   1.000
_cell.length_b   1.000
_cell.length_c   1.000
_cell.angle_alpha   90.00
_cell.angle_beta   90.00
_cell.angle_gamma   90.00
#
_symmetry.space_group_name_H-M   'P 1'
#
loop_
_entity.id
_entity.type
_entity.pdbx_description
1 polymer ?
#
loop_
_entity_poly.entity_id
_entity_poly.type
_entity_poly.pdbx_seq_one_letter_code
_entity_poly.pdbx_strand_id
1 'polypeptide(L)'
;MTSSRRAAVVLLALLAALAFSVRAQKLGSLHPFDLDERVWLLTGTSLIQKGTPASWTIFWDKYPHRENMPFGGVNHLVVEPFLDHPPLFALGVGAWAALTGNNGPKPLNWAVLRLPMVLLALATIGVTWLFLRRLCGPPLSSFTLLAFSFFPAHIIASRFVVAENAIAFLLMLCLYAFLIVDREAEENPKRAALAKYIIVAVCGLAILLKLSAIVIPATIGLLSLLRKNRPLFKSVVAATLVSVLLFVGYGAYYDWGIFKSVMAGHGSRPQSFWHFWSIVTQLDLGYFPLRDPSVIIGFVGLFTLLADSVIPWEKRLYIFAPLLNFSLLFLFIAPVESYGWYKYVLFPLLAVGLGHVLTELYRGKAAYYVLLLPAVAVMLEQSRLVESQFQRRAWVLLLYGVVAAAILLRHYTKRINFLPVTFGIALVMLFSLELIWVHSLLAV
;
A
#
# COMPACT_ATOMS: atom_id res chain seq x y z
N MET A 1 2.34 10.27 33.96
CA MET A 1 1.33 9.93 32.93
C MET A 1 0.02 9.66 33.64
N THR A 2 -1.07 10.32 33.21
CA THR A 2 -2.43 10.05 33.68
C THR A 2 -2.85 8.61 33.33
N SER A 3 -3.77 8.00 34.08
CA SER A 3 -4.29 6.64 33.85
C SER A 3 -4.82 6.47 32.40
N SER A 4 -5.51 7.46 31.87
CA SER A 4 -6.02 7.52 30.49
C SER A 4 -4.90 7.44 29.43
N ARG A 5 -3.77 8.10 29.66
CA ARG A 5 -2.63 8.07 28.74
C ARG A 5 -1.91 6.70 28.76
N ARG A 6 -1.85 6.04 29.89
CA ARG A 6 -1.32 4.67 30.01
C ARG A 6 -2.23 3.68 29.27
N ALA A 7 -3.54 3.75 29.46
CA ALA A 7 -4.48 2.90 28.76
C ALA A 7 -4.40 3.06 27.23
N ALA A 8 -4.26 4.29 26.71
CA ALA A 8 -4.10 4.54 25.29
C ALA A 8 -2.80 3.93 24.72
N VAL A 9 -1.68 4.02 25.44
CA VAL A 9 -0.40 3.41 25.03
C VAL A 9 -0.52 1.89 24.99
N VAL A 10 -1.13 1.27 26.02
CA VAL A 10 -1.35 -0.18 26.05
C VAL A 10 -2.22 -0.64 24.90
N LEU A 11 -3.32 0.07 24.60
CA LEU A 11 -4.21 -0.26 23.49
C LEU A 11 -3.49 -0.17 22.14
N LEU A 12 -2.68 0.86 21.91
CA LEU A 12 -1.88 1.00 20.69
C LEU A 12 -0.84 -0.12 20.57
N ALA A 13 -0.19 -0.50 21.67
CA ALA A 13 0.76 -1.61 21.68
C ALA A 13 0.09 -2.95 21.37
N LEU A 14 -1.08 -3.21 21.95
CA LEU A 14 -1.88 -4.41 21.66
C LEU A 14 -2.32 -4.44 20.20
N LEU A 15 -2.81 -3.33 19.68
CA LEU A 15 -3.20 -3.24 18.26
C LEU A 15 -2.02 -3.47 17.32
N ALA A 16 -0.85 -2.91 17.63
CA ALA A 16 0.37 -3.14 16.85
C ALA A 16 0.82 -4.61 16.92
N ALA A 17 0.75 -5.24 18.08
CA ALA A 17 1.07 -6.65 18.26
C ALA A 17 0.12 -7.56 17.48
N LEU A 18 -1.19 -7.28 17.49
CA LEU A 18 -2.19 -8.01 16.71
C LEU A 18 -1.96 -7.81 15.21
N ALA A 19 -1.74 -6.58 14.76
CA ALA A 19 -1.45 -6.27 13.37
C ALA A 19 -0.17 -6.96 12.87
N PHE A 20 0.86 -7.05 13.71
CA PHE A 20 2.07 -7.82 13.45
C PHE A 20 1.77 -9.32 13.35
N SER A 21 1.09 -9.88 14.36
CA SER A 21 0.81 -11.32 14.45
C SER A 21 0.07 -11.83 13.20
N VAL A 22 -0.97 -11.10 12.76
CA VAL A 22 -1.75 -11.46 11.57
C VAL A 22 -0.88 -11.44 10.30
N ARG A 23 0.07 -10.50 10.19
CA ARG A 23 0.98 -10.40 9.03
C ARG A 23 2.13 -11.40 9.07
N ALA A 24 2.61 -11.73 10.26
CA ALA A 24 3.72 -12.67 10.44
C ALA A 24 3.31 -14.14 10.38
N GLN A 25 2.00 -14.44 10.54
CA GLN A 25 1.50 -15.80 10.53
C GLN A 25 1.78 -16.49 9.18
N LYS A 26 2.39 -17.70 9.22
CA LYS A 26 2.74 -18.49 8.04
C LYS A 26 3.52 -17.71 6.96
N LEU A 27 4.36 -16.76 7.36
CA LEU A 27 5.08 -15.86 6.45
C LEU A 27 5.99 -16.62 5.46
N GLY A 28 6.55 -17.76 5.87
CA GLY A 28 7.41 -18.60 5.03
C GLY A 28 6.69 -19.58 4.12
N SER A 29 5.43 -19.92 4.43
CA SER A 29 4.66 -20.94 3.69
C SER A 29 3.73 -20.36 2.64
N LEU A 30 3.55 -19.04 2.58
CA LEU A 30 2.87 -18.42 1.45
C LEU A 30 3.60 -18.78 0.18
N HIS A 31 2.87 -19.35 -0.77
CA HIS A 31 3.39 -19.64 -2.10
C HIS A 31 4.14 -18.39 -2.59
N PRO A 32 5.40 -18.50 -3.01
CA PRO A 32 6.11 -17.32 -3.48
C PRO A 32 5.30 -16.71 -4.61
N PHE A 33 5.03 -15.43 -4.53
CA PHE A 33 4.63 -14.60 -5.67
C PHE A 33 5.83 -14.51 -6.58
N ASP A 34 5.91 -15.46 -7.44
CA ASP A 34 7.12 -16.08 -7.88
C ASP A 34 8.08 -15.17 -8.64
N LEU A 35 7.57 -14.21 -9.38
CA LEU A 35 8.44 -13.49 -10.30
C LEU A 35 9.09 -12.25 -9.65
N ASP A 36 8.29 -11.33 -9.11
CA ASP A 36 8.83 -10.04 -8.64
C ASP A 36 9.69 -10.15 -7.38
N GLU A 37 9.31 -10.99 -6.39
CA GLU A 37 10.14 -11.18 -5.20
C GLU A 37 11.52 -11.73 -5.55
N ARG A 38 11.57 -12.69 -6.50
CA ARG A 38 12.83 -13.28 -6.99
C ARG A 38 13.62 -12.30 -7.84
N VAL A 39 12.95 -11.49 -8.66
CA VAL A 39 13.61 -10.44 -9.45
C VAL A 39 14.41 -9.50 -8.55
N TRP A 40 13.77 -8.98 -7.50
CA TRP A 40 14.45 -8.08 -6.56
C TRP A 40 15.59 -8.77 -5.81
N LEU A 41 15.39 -10.02 -5.41
CA LEU A 41 16.36 -10.79 -4.66
C LEU A 41 17.57 -11.17 -5.52
N LEU A 42 17.35 -11.67 -6.74
CA LEU A 42 18.41 -12.01 -7.70
C LEU A 42 19.24 -10.78 -8.06
N THR A 43 18.56 -9.69 -8.46
CA THR A 43 19.21 -8.43 -8.81
C THR A 43 20.06 -7.89 -7.67
N GLY A 44 19.51 -7.84 -6.45
CA GLY A 44 20.23 -7.29 -5.29
C GLY A 44 21.39 -8.17 -4.86
N THR A 45 21.20 -9.49 -4.86
CA THR A 45 22.27 -10.44 -4.49
C THR A 45 23.40 -10.42 -5.52
N SER A 46 23.10 -10.42 -6.82
CA SER A 46 24.13 -10.36 -7.87
C SER A 46 24.89 -9.04 -7.85
N LEU A 47 24.22 -7.91 -7.63
CA LEU A 47 24.88 -6.62 -7.46
C LEU A 47 25.88 -6.62 -6.31
N ILE A 48 25.53 -7.22 -5.17
CA ILE A 48 26.41 -7.27 -3.99
C ILE A 48 27.56 -8.26 -4.17
N GLN A 49 27.30 -9.41 -4.77
CA GLN A 49 28.29 -10.47 -4.89
C GLN A 49 29.23 -10.33 -6.09
N LYS A 50 28.67 -9.91 -7.24
CA LYS A 50 29.39 -9.85 -8.52
C LYS A 50 29.66 -8.40 -9.00
N GLY A 51 29.00 -7.40 -8.44
CA GLY A 51 29.03 -6.02 -8.93
C GLY A 51 28.19 -5.77 -10.18
N THR A 52 27.52 -6.78 -10.73
CA THR A 52 26.64 -6.69 -11.89
C THR A 52 25.23 -7.17 -11.55
N PRO A 53 24.16 -6.48 -12.00
CA PRO A 53 22.81 -6.92 -11.79
C PRO A 53 22.45 -8.08 -12.71
N ALA A 54 21.95 -9.19 -12.15
CA ALA A 54 21.43 -10.30 -12.91
C ALA A 54 20.05 -10.71 -12.41
N SER A 55 19.10 -10.94 -13.33
CA SER A 55 17.75 -11.37 -12.97
C SER A 55 16.97 -11.92 -14.14
N TRP A 56 15.78 -12.42 -13.85
CA TRP A 56 14.76 -12.75 -14.84
C TRP A 56 14.13 -11.47 -15.41
N THR A 57 13.73 -11.48 -16.71
CA THR A 57 13.10 -10.35 -17.40
C THR A 57 11.94 -10.81 -18.27
N ILE A 58 10.99 -9.89 -18.52
CA ILE A 58 9.98 -10.06 -19.58
C ILE A 58 10.49 -9.57 -20.95
N PHE A 59 11.60 -8.83 -20.98
CA PHE A 59 12.19 -8.24 -22.20
C PHE A 59 13.31 -9.11 -22.78
N TRP A 60 13.10 -10.42 -22.81
CA TRP A 60 14.11 -11.39 -23.29
C TRP A 60 14.72 -11.04 -24.66
N ASP A 61 13.93 -10.45 -25.56
CA ASP A 61 14.35 -10.03 -26.89
C ASP A 61 15.33 -8.84 -26.91
N LYS A 62 15.44 -8.11 -25.80
CA LYS A 62 16.36 -6.97 -25.66
C LYS A 62 17.74 -7.37 -25.11
N TYR A 63 17.89 -8.61 -24.66
CA TYR A 63 19.11 -9.08 -24.01
C TYR A 63 19.82 -10.15 -24.86
N PRO A 64 21.08 -9.88 -25.26
CA PRO A 64 21.84 -10.81 -26.11
C PRO A 64 22.36 -12.02 -25.32
N HIS A 65 22.60 -11.86 -24.01
CA HIS A 65 23.20 -12.91 -23.18
C HIS A 65 22.22 -13.41 -22.12
N ARG A 66 22.18 -14.74 -21.98
CA ARG A 66 21.36 -15.45 -20.99
C ARG A 66 22.19 -16.54 -20.36
N GLU A 67 22.09 -16.69 -19.06
CA GLU A 67 22.79 -17.75 -18.32
C GLU A 67 21.89 -18.45 -17.32
N ASN A 68 22.25 -19.66 -16.93
CA ASN A 68 21.59 -20.36 -15.84
C ASN A 68 22.30 -20.05 -14.52
N MET A 69 21.57 -19.50 -13.56
CA MET A 69 22.05 -19.12 -12.25
C MET A 69 21.39 -19.97 -11.16
N PRO A 70 22.15 -20.82 -10.44
CA PRO A 70 21.61 -21.59 -9.32
C PRO A 70 21.39 -20.65 -8.13
N PHE A 71 20.12 -20.52 -7.69
CA PHE A 71 19.77 -19.64 -6.60
C PHE A 71 18.50 -20.15 -5.88
N GLY A 72 18.49 -20.12 -4.56
CA GLY A 72 17.32 -20.49 -3.77
C GLY A 72 16.83 -21.92 -3.95
N GLY A 73 17.70 -22.85 -4.30
CA GLY A 73 17.36 -24.26 -4.54
C GLY A 73 16.86 -24.56 -5.95
N VAL A 74 16.85 -23.59 -6.87
CA VAL A 74 16.39 -23.74 -8.26
C VAL A 74 17.37 -23.06 -9.23
N ASN A 75 17.39 -23.53 -10.48
CA ASN A 75 18.10 -22.84 -11.55
C ASN A 75 17.18 -21.80 -12.20
N HIS A 76 17.67 -20.57 -12.27
CA HIS A 76 16.98 -19.47 -12.92
C HIS A 76 17.67 -19.12 -14.23
N LEU A 77 16.90 -19.00 -15.31
CA LEU A 77 17.39 -18.36 -16.51
C LEU A 77 17.40 -16.84 -16.25
N VAL A 78 18.55 -16.21 -16.33
CA VAL A 78 18.73 -14.79 -16.04
C VAL A 78 19.42 -14.08 -17.21
N VAL A 79 19.29 -12.76 -17.24
CA VAL A 79 20.03 -11.85 -18.11
C VAL A 79 21.03 -11.05 -17.29
N GLU A 80 22.17 -10.69 -17.87
CA GLU A 80 23.21 -9.88 -17.27
C GLU A 80 23.83 -8.95 -18.31
N PRO A 81 23.89 -7.60 -18.08
CA PRO A 81 23.32 -6.89 -16.93
C PRO A 81 21.80 -6.76 -17.01
N PHE A 82 21.09 -6.93 -15.88
CA PHE A 82 19.65 -6.73 -15.80
C PHE A 82 19.34 -5.24 -15.54
N LEU A 83 18.67 -4.56 -16.50
CA LEU A 83 18.45 -3.12 -16.48
C LEU A 83 16.95 -2.72 -16.54
N ASP A 84 16.03 -3.68 -16.28
CA ASP A 84 14.58 -3.42 -16.29
C ASP A 84 14.16 -2.50 -15.14
N HIS A 85 14.88 -2.54 -14.04
CA HIS A 85 14.53 -1.82 -12.81
C HIS A 85 15.71 -1.05 -12.23
N PRO A 86 15.45 0.07 -11.56
CA PRO A 86 16.45 0.81 -10.78
C PRO A 86 16.98 -0.05 -9.61
N PRO A 87 18.23 0.19 -9.16
CA PRO A 87 18.94 -0.75 -8.29
C PRO A 87 18.63 -0.64 -6.79
N LEU A 88 18.10 0.50 -6.29
CA LEU A 88 18.15 0.81 -4.86
C LEU A 88 17.30 -0.14 -4.00
N PHE A 89 16.08 -0.49 -4.45
CA PHE A 89 15.25 -1.44 -3.71
C PHE A 89 15.87 -2.83 -3.72
N ALA A 90 16.38 -3.28 -4.88
CA ALA A 90 17.07 -4.56 -5.02
C ALA A 90 18.31 -4.63 -4.11
N LEU A 91 19.12 -3.57 -4.03
CA LEU A 91 20.27 -3.49 -3.12
C LEU A 91 19.85 -3.66 -1.66
N GLY A 92 18.76 -3.03 -1.24
CA GLY A 92 18.21 -3.21 0.11
C GLY A 92 17.79 -4.65 0.40
N VAL A 93 17.11 -5.29 -0.55
CA VAL A 93 16.69 -6.71 -0.47
C VAL A 93 17.90 -7.63 -0.46
N GLY A 94 18.87 -7.42 -1.36
CA GLY A 94 20.10 -8.22 -1.43
C GLY A 94 20.96 -8.08 -0.18
N ALA A 95 21.08 -6.87 0.38
CA ALA A 95 21.78 -6.63 1.63
C ALA A 95 21.16 -7.41 2.80
N TRP A 96 19.82 -7.38 2.91
CA TRP A 96 19.11 -8.16 3.91
C TRP A 96 19.29 -9.66 3.70
N ALA A 97 19.23 -10.13 2.45
CA ALA A 97 19.49 -11.53 2.11
C ALA A 97 20.91 -11.96 2.48
N ALA A 98 21.92 -11.12 2.22
CA ALA A 98 23.30 -11.38 2.58
C ALA A 98 23.50 -11.46 4.10
N LEU A 99 22.94 -10.49 4.84
CA LEU A 99 23.00 -10.46 6.30
C LEU A 99 22.35 -11.68 6.97
N THR A 100 21.35 -12.28 6.32
CA THR A 100 20.59 -13.41 6.85
C THR A 100 20.96 -14.76 6.24
N GLY A 101 22.01 -14.81 5.39
CA GLY A 101 22.48 -16.03 4.73
C GLY A 101 21.51 -16.60 3.67
N ASN A 102 20.61 -15.77 3.12
CA ASN A 102 19.63 -16.13 2.10
C ASN A 102 20.06 -15.68 0.68
N ASN A 103 21.34 -15.70 0.38
CA ASN A 103 21.94 -15.12 -0.83
C ASN A 103 22.70 -16.13 -1.69
N GLY A 104 22.37 -17.41 -1.62
CA GLY A 104 23.10 -18.47 -2.28
C GLY A 104 22.19 -19.54 -2.92
N PRO A 105 22.81 -20.68 -3.36
CA PRO A 105 22.09 -21.73 -4.06
C PRO A 105 21.19 -22.59 -3.17
N LYS A 106 21.28 -22.45 -1.85
CA LYS A 106 20.43 -23.20 -0.90
C LYS A 106 18.98 -22.67 -0.91
N PRO A 107 18.00 -23.51 -0.52
CA PRO A 107 16.62 -23.07 -0.36
C PRO A 107 16.51 -21.84 0.54
N LEU A 108 15.67 -20.88 0.14
CA LEU A 108 15.50 -19.59 0.82
C LEU A 108 14.56 -19.71 2.03
N ASN A 109 14.90 -18.98 3.09
CA ASN A 109 13.97 -18.77 4.20
C ASN A 109 13.09 -17.55 3.94
N TRP A 110 11.95 -17.78 3.28
CA TRP A 110 11.02 -16.72 2.92
C TRP A 110 10.45 -15.96 4.12
N ALA A 111 10.30 -16.58 5.29
CA ALA A 111 9.84 -15.89 6.48
C ALA A 111 10.83 -14.77 6.88
N VAL A 112 12.12 -15.07 6.83
CA VAL A 112 13.18 -14.09 7.15
C VAL A 112 13.24 -12.99 6.08
N LEU A 113 13.17 -13.37 4.80
CA LEU A 113 13.24 -12.41 3.68
C LEU A 113 12.07 -11.42 3.68
N ARG A 114 10.87 -11.85 4.07
CA ARG A 114 9.65 -11.05 4.08
C ARG A 114 9.45 -10.22 5.36
N LEU A 115 10.16 -10.54 6.43
CA LEU A 115 10.01 -9.83 7.72
C LEU A 115 10.18 -8.31 7.61
N PRO A 116 11.16 -7.75 6.88
CA PRO A 116 11.28 -6.31 6.70
C PRO A 116 10.02 -5.66 6.10
N MET A 117 9.32 -6.35 5.20
CA MET A 117 8.09 -5.83 4.59
C MET A 117 6.95 -5.75 5.61
N VAL A 118 6.83 -6.75 6.50
CA VAL A 118 5.87 -6.72 7.61
C VAL A 118 6.15 -5.54 8.55
N LEU A 119 7.42 -5.32 8.91
CA LEU A 119 7.81 -4.19 9.75
C LEU A 119 7.54 -2.85 9.04
N LEU A 120 7.82 -2.76 7.76
CA LEU A 120 7.54 -1.59 6.94
C LEU A 120 6.04 -1.29 6.85
N ALA A 121 5.20 -2.33 6.76
CA ALA A 121 3.75 -2.18 6.80
C ALA A 121 3.26 -1.59 8.12
N LEU A 122 3.79 -2.04 9.25
CA LEU A 122 3.46 -1.46 10.57
C LEU A 122 3.91 0.01 10.66
N ALA A 123 5.10 0.32 10.13
CA ALA A 123 5.57 1.70 10.04
C ALA A 123 4.64 2.55 9.16
N THR A 124 4.16 2.00 8.03
CA THR A 124 3.20 2.68 7.15
C THR A 124 1.88 2.98 7.87
N ILE A 125 1.34 2.00 8.60
CA ILE A 125 0.14 2.17 9.44
C ILE A 125 0.37 3.29 10.47
N GLY A 126 1.50 3.26 11.16
CA GLY A 126 1.86 4.24 12.18
C GLY A 126 1.99 5.66 11.62
N VAL A 127 2.70 5.83 10.50
CA VAL A 127 2.88 7.14 9.86
C VAL A 127 1.55 7.66 9.30
N THR A 128 0.72 6.81 8.70
CA THR A 128 -0.63 7.17 8.23
C THR A 128 -1.50 7.68 9.39
N TRP A 129 -1.47 6.99 10.52
CA TRP A 129 -2.17 7.42 11.72
C TRP A 129 -1.67 8.77 12.25
N LEU A 130 -0.35 8.97 12.36
CA LEU A 130 0.25 10.24 12.78
C LEU A 130 -0.11 11.39 11.85
N PHE A 131 -0.06 11.14 10.55
CA PHE A 131 -0.47 12.10 9.52
C PHE A 131 -1.92 12.52 9.70
N LEU A 132 -2.86 11.56 9.78
CA LEU A 132 -4.29 11.86 9.91
C LEU A 132 -4.66 12.49 11.25
N ARG A 133 -3.99 12.06 12.33
CA ARG A 133 -4.22 12.65 13.65
C ARG A 133 -3.94 14.15 13.67
N ARG A 134 -2.93 14.57 12.91
CA ARG A 134 -2.60 15.99 12.73
C ARG A 134 -3.51 16.68 11.73
N LEU A 135 -3.84 16.01 10.63
CA LEU A 135 -4.61 16.60 9.55
C LEU A 135 -6.09 16.80 9.94
N CYS A 136 -6.73 15.75 10.45
CA CYS A 136 -8.18 15.67 10.64
C CYS A 136 -8.62 15.44 12.10
N GLY A 137 -7.70 15.08 13.00
CA GLY A 137 -8.01 14.82 14.41
C GLY A 137 -8.36 13.36 14.74
N PRO A 138 -8.76 13.09 16.03
CA PRO A 138 -8.83 11.73 16.57
C PRO A 138 -9.83 10.78 15.90
N PRO A 139 -11.08 11.14 15.60
CA PRO A 139 -12.07 10.18 15.11
C PRO A 139 -11.60 9.49 13.82
N LEU A 140 -11.30 10.26 12.77
CA LEU A 140 -10.88 9.72 11.49
C LEU A 140 -9.56 8.93 11.63
N SER A 141 -8.58 9.46 12.36
CA SER A 141 -7.30 8.78 12.53
C SER A 141 -7.42 7.46 13.27
N SER A 142 -8.28 7.36 14.29
CA SER A 142 -8.49 6.14 15.07
C SER A 142 -9.20 5.05 14.26
N PHE A 143 -10.24 5.41 13.52
CA PHE A 143 -10.93 4.47 12.64
C PHE A 143 -10.06 4.04 11.45
N THR A 144 -9.23 4.94 10.91
CA THR A 144 -8.25 4.57 9.88
C THR A 144 -7.19 3.63 10.44
N LEU A 145 -6.67 3.89 11.64
CA LEU A 145 -5.71 2.99 12.29
C LEU A 145 -6.28 1.57 12.43
N LEU A 146 -7.52 1.47 12.92
CA LEU A 146 -8.22 0.20 13.07
C LEU A 146 -8.41 -0.49 11.72
N ALA A 147 -9.00 0.20 10.74
CA ALA A 147 -9.24 -0.32 9.41
C ALA A 147 -7.95 -0.79 8.73
N PHE A 148 -6.90 0.02 8.78
CA PHE A 148 -5.63 -0.30 8.13
C PHE A 148 -4.89 -1.46 8.79
N SER A 149 -5.02 -1.61 10.11
CA SER A 149 -4.44 -2.74 10.85
C SER A 149 -4.99 -4.09 10.39
N PHE A 150 -6.27 -4.14 10.01
CA PHE A 150 -6.99 -5.35 9.63
C PHE A 150 -7.47 -5.38 8.17
N PHE A 151 -7.02 -4.47 7.32
CA PHE A 151 -7.34 -4.43 5.89
C PHE A 151 -6.79 -5.68 5.20
N PRO A 152 -7.64 -6.64 4.71
CA PRO A 152 -7.20 -7.95 4.25
C PRO A 152 -6.22 -7.87 3.06
N ALA A 153 -6.55 -7.07 2.05
CA ALA A 153 -5.68 -6.87 0.91
C ALA A 153 -4.28 -6.36 1.33
N HIS A 154 -4.22 -5.44 2.30
CA HIS A 154 -2.94 -4.95 2.82
C HIS A 154 -2.22 -5.97 3.71
N ILE A 155 -2.95 -6.80 4.47
CA ILE A 155 -2.34 -7.88 5.25
C ILE A 155 -1.57 -8.81 4.32
N ILE A 156 -2.15 -9.19 3.18
CA ILE A 156 -1.51 -10.06 2.20
C ILE A 156 -0.39 -9.33 1.47
N ALA A 157 -0.66 -8.14 0.93
CA ALA A 157 0.30 -7.33 0.20
C ALA A 157 1.58 -7.03 0.98
N SER A 158 1.45 -6.78 2.28
CA SER A 158 2.56 -6.45 3.17
C SER A 158 3.52 -7.60 3.45
N ARG A 159 3.23 -8.80 2.96
CA ARG A 159 4.08 -9.98 3.11
C ARG A 159 5.04 -10.16 1.95
N PHE A 160 4.80 -9.52 0.81
CA PHE A 160 5.61 -9.67 -0.39
C PHE A 160 6.76 -8.67 -0.46
N VAL A 161 7.90 -9.15 -0.93
CA VAL A 161 9.10 -8.32 -1.15
C VAL A 161 8.94 -7.58 -2.48
N VAL A 162 8.17 -6.50 -2.45
CA VAL A 162 7.92 -5.63 -3.62
C VAL A 162 8.14 -4.17 -3.28
N ALA A 163 8.66 -3.42 -4.24
CA ALA A 163 9.04 -2.02 -4.04
C ALA A 163 7.85 -1.12 -3.67
N GLU A 164 6.65 -1.48 -4.07
CA GLU A 164 5.42 -0.75 -3.79
C GLU A 164 5.14 -0.59 -2.30
N ASN A 165 5.52 -1.56 -1.48
CA ASN A 165 5.41 -1.44 -0.02
C ASN A 165 6.32 -0.32 0.52
N ALA A 166 7.54 -0.19 -0.02
CA ALA A 166 8.44 0.90 0.33
C ALA A 166 7.94 2.25 -0.19
N ILE A 167 7.39 2.29 -1.41
CA ILE A 167 6.81 3.51 -2.00
C ILE A 167 5.63 3.98 -1.16
N ALA A 168 4.74 3.09 -0.72
CA ALA A 168 3.61 3.42 0.15
C ALA A 168 4.06 4.09 1.47
N PHE A 169 5.06 3.50 2.12
CA PHE A 169 5.65 4.06 3.34
C PHE A 169 6.24 5.45 3.10
N LEU A 170 7.09 5.58 2.08
CA LEU A 170 7.79 6.82 1.77
C LEU A 170 6.84 7.94 1.34
N LEU A 171 5.77 7.61 0.61
CA LEU A 171 4.72 8.57 0.27
C LEU A 171 4.05 9.11 1.53
N MET A 172 3.63 8.23 2.45
CA MET A 172 2.98 8.66 3.69
C MET A 172 3.95 9.44 4.60
N LEU A 173 5.22 9.04 4.64
CA LEU A 173 6.27 9.78 5.34
C LEU A 173 6.45 11.20 4.77
N CYS A 174 6.49 11.33 3.43
CA CYS A 174 6.58 12.63 2.76
C CYS A 174 5.34 13.49 2.97
N LEU A 175 4.14 12.91 2.95
CA LEU A 175 2.90 13.64 3.26
C LEU A 175 2.88 14.15 4.71
N TYR A 176 3.33 13.32 5.66
CA TYR A 176 3.47 13.74 7.05
C TYR A 176 4.52 14.82 7.23
N ALA A 177 5.70 14.67 6.60
CA ALA A 177 6.76 15.66 6.61
C ALA A 177 6.30 16.98 5.96
N PHE A 178 5.59 16.91 4.83
CA PHE A 178 5.04 18.09 4.17
C PHE A 178 4.04 18.83 5.08
N LEU A 179 3.19 18.10 5.80
CA LEU A 179 2.25 18.69 6.76
C LEU A 179 2.99 19.45 7.88
N ILE A 180 4.15 18.96 8.33
CA ILE A 180 5.01 19.65 9.30
C ILE A 180 5.57 20.93 8.68
N VAL A 181 6.11 20.87 7.46
CA VAL A 181 6.63 22.04 6.76
C VAL A 181 5.55 23.10 6.53
N ASP A 182 4.33 22.66 6.16
CA ASP A 182 3.23 23.57 5.83
C ASP A 182 2.64 24.28 7.07
N ARG A 183 2.68 23.64 8.25
CA ARG A 183 1.95 24.15 9.45
C ARG A 183 2.85 24.58 10.60
N GLU A 184 4.06 24.09 10.68
CA GLU A 184 4.91 24.28 11.86
C GLU A 184 6.20 25.06 11.55
N ALA A 185 6.34 25.59 10.33
CA ALA A 185 7.58 26.27 9.92
C ALA A 185 7.93 27.47 10.82
N GLU A 186 6.93 28.21 11.29
CA GLU A 186 7.12 29.38 12.17
C GLU A 186 7.28 28.97 13.64
N GLU A 187 6.50 27.99 14.11
CA GLU A 187 6.50 27.57 15.52
C GLU A 187 7.72 26.68 15.87
N ASN A 188 8.14 25.84 14.94
CA ASN A 188 9.25 24.89 15.14
C ASN A 188 10.15 24.77 13.89
N PRO A 189 11.00 25.79 13.62
CA PRO A 189 11.81 25.85 12.41
C PRO A 189 12.80 24.69 12.28
N LYS A 190 13.35 24.16 13.39
CA LYS A 190 14.26 22.99 13.36
C LYS A 190 13.55 21.75 12.88
N ARG A 191 12.33 21.50 13.34
CA ARG A 191 11.52 20.35 12.92
C ARG A 191 11.08 20.48 11.48
N ALA A 192 10.68 21.66 11.06
CA ALA A 192 10.32 21.93 9.67
C ALA A 192 11.53 21.74 8.73
N ALA A 193 12.73 22.17 9.15
CA ALA A 193 13.96 21.93 8.40
C ALA A 193 14.26 20.42 8.26
N LEU A 194 14.19 19.64 9.35
CA LEU A 194 14.35 18.20 9.29
C LEU A 194 13.32 17.54 8.34
N ALA A 195 12.06 17.95 8.43
CA ALA A 195 10.99 17.45 7.55
C ALA A 195 11.29 17.79 6.07
N LYS A 196 11.79 18.96 5.78
CA LYS A 196 12.23 19.35 4.42
C LYS A 196 13.38 18.47 3.93
N TYR A 197 14.38 18.19 4.76
CA TYR A 197 15.48 17.27 4.38
C TYR A 197 14.97 15.87 4.09
N ILE A 198 14.05 15.33 4.89
CA ILE A 198 13.42 14.03 4.63
C ILE A 198 12.74 14.02 3.26
N ILE A 199 11.93 15.05 2.95
CA ILE A 199 11.25 15.16 1.65
C ILE A 199 12.26 15.16 0.51
N VAL A 200 13.28 16.01 0.59
CA VAL A 200 14.29 16.16 -0.47
C VAL A 200 15.06 14.84 -0.67
N ALA A 201 15.49 14.21 0.42
CA ALA A 201 16.19 12.92 0.36
C ALA A 201 15.33 11.83 -0.27
N VAL A 202 14.06 11.69 0.15
CA VAL A 202 13.14 10.69 -0.41
C VAL A 202 12.88 10.96 -1.89
N CYS A 203 12.65 12.22 -2.30
CA CYS A 203 12.46 12.56 -3.71
C CYS A 203 13.72 12.29 -4.56
N GLY A 204 14.91 12.50 -3.97
CA GLY A 204 16.21 12.20 -4.61
C GLY A 204 16.50 10.70 -4.75
N LEU A 205 15.82 9.84 -4.00
CA LEU A 205 15.97 8.38 -4.07
C LEU A 205 14.79 7.68 -4.76
N ALA A 206 13.69 8.39 -5.01
CA ALA A 206 12.44 7.79 -5.44
C ALA A 206 12.59 6.98 -6.75
N ILE A 207 13.14 7.57 -7.81
CA ILE A 207 13.30 6.88 -9.10
C ILE A 207 14.28 5.70 -9.00
N LEU A 208 15.27 5.77 -8.10
CA LEU A 208 16.21 4.68 -7.86
C LEU A 208 15.57 3.48 -7.14
N LEU A 209 14.43 3.66 -6.47
CA LEU A 209 13.65 2.55 -5.89
C LEU A 209 12.86 1.80 -6.96
N LYS A 210 12.09 2.53 -7.74
CA LYS A 210 11.28 2.04 -8.88
C LYS A 210 10.76 3.24 -9.68
N LEU A 211 10.60 3.12 -10.99
CA LEU A 211 10.09 4.22 -11.83
C LEU A 211 8.73 4.75 -11.36
N SER A 212 7.85 3.86 -10.90
CA SER A 212 6.53 4.22 -10.36
C SER A 212 6.60 5.09 -9.09
N ALA A 213 7.73 5.15 -8.41
CA ALA A 213 7.91 6.02 -7.25
C ALA A 213 7.95 7.52 -7.60
N ILE A 214 7.94 7.88 -8.90
CA ILE A 214 7.72 9.26 -9.39
C ILE A 214 6.46 9.90 -8.77
N VAL A 215 5.50 9.10 -8.36
CA VAL A 215 4.29 9.57 -7.67
C VAL A 215 4.61 10.37 -6.40
N ILE A 216 5.71 10.07 -5.71
CA ILE A 216 6.13 10.79 -4.49
C ILE A 216 6.52 12.23 -4.82
N PRO A 217 7.57 12.49 -5.65
CA PRO A 217 7.94 13.85 -5.99
C PRO A 217 6.84 14.59 -6.76
N ALA A 218 6.04 13.91 -7.60
CA ALA A 218 4.89 14.53 -8.27
C ALA A 218 3.86 15.03 -7.26
N THR A 219 3.53 14.22 -6.25
CA THR A 219 2.58 14.59 -5.18
C THR A 219 3.09 15.77 -4.36
N ILE A 220 4.33 15.70 -3.90
CA ILE A 220 4.92 16.77 -3.08
C ILE A 220 5.14 18.04 -3.90
N GLY A 221 5.54 17.89 -5.17
CA GLY A 221 5.64 19.02 -6.11
C GLY A 221 4.31 19.72 -6.31
N LEU A 222 3.24 18.95 -6.57
CA LEU A 222 1.88 19.51 -6.72
C LEU A 222 1.42 20.22 -5.43
N LEU A 223 1.57 19.59 -4.27
CA LEU A 223 1.24 20.21 -2.98
C LEU A 223 2.04 21.48 -2.75
N SER A 224 3.34 21.48 -3.07
CA SER A 224 4.21 22.67 -2.93
C SER A 224 3.76 23.84 -3.82
N LEU A 225 3.30 23.56 -5.05
CA LEU A 225 2.72 24.56 -5.94
C LEU A 225 1.39 25.10 -5.40
N LEU A 226 0.47 24.22 -5.00
CA LEU A 226 -0.85 24.61 -4.48
C LEU A 226 -0.75 25.40 -3.17
N ARG A 227 0.27 25.10 -2.36
CA ARG A 227 0.57 25.83 -1.11
C ARG A 227 1.54 27.02 -1.31
N LYS A 228 1.88 27.36 -2.56
CA LYS A 228 2.76 28.45 -2.94
C LYS A 228 4.17 28.36 -2.30
N ASN A 229 4.61 27.15 -1.92
CA ASN A 229 5.95 26.92 -1.36
C ASN A 229 6.98 26.69 -2.50
N ARG A 230 7.30 27.76 -3.22
CA ARG A 230 8.24 27.73 -4.36
C ARG A 230 9.64 27.19 -4.01
N PRO A 231 10.25 27.53 -2.82
CA PRO A 231 11.54 26.96 -2.47
C PRO A 231 11.53 25.45 -2.34
N LEU A 232 10.50 24.87 -1.69
CA LEU A 232 10.38 23.43 -1.57
C LEU A 232 10.13 22.77 -2.94
N PHE A 233 9.27 23.36 -3.78
CA PHE A 233 9.02 22.87 -5.14
C PHE A 233 10.33 22.77 -5.93
N LYS A 234 11.16 23.83 -5.94
CA LYS A 234 12.47 23.82 -6.63
C LYS A 234 13.38 22.71 -6.09
N SER A 235 13.42 22.53 -4.75
CA SER A 235 14.22 21.49 -4.11
C SER A 235 13.76 20.08 -4.51
N VAL A 236 12.44 19.84 -4.57
CA VAL A 236 11.85 18.56 -5.01
C VAL A 236 12.21 18.29 -6.47
N VAL A 237 12.03 19.26 -7.37
CA VAL A 237 12.40 19.12 -8.79
C VAL A 237 13.88 18.81 -8.94
N ALA A 238 14.75 19.56 -8.28
CA ALA A 238 16.20 19.32 -8.35
C ALA A 238 16.58 17.92 -7.83
N ALA A 239 16.02 17.51 -6.69
CA ALA A 239 16.26 16.17 -6.13
C ALA A 239 15.78 15.07 -7.08
N THR A 240 14.60 15.24 -7.70
CA THR A 240 14.06 14.28 -8.68
C THR A 240 14.95 14.17 -9.92
N LEU A 241 15.42 15.31 -10.43
CA LEU A 241 16.38 15.32 -11.56
C LEU A 241 17.66 14.57 -11.22
N VAL A 242 18.21 14.75 -10.02
CA VAL A 242 19.37 13.99 -9.54
C VAL A 242 19.06 12.49 -9.54
N SER A 243 17.89 12.07 -9.04
CA SER A 243 17.46 10.67 -9.04
C SER A 243 17.39 10.09 -10.46
N VAL A 244 16.83 10.85 -11.41
CA VAL A 244 16.76 10.45 -12.84
C VAL A 244 18.17 10.33 -13.44
N LEU A 245 19.03 11.33 -13.20
CA LEU A 245 20.40 11.30 -13.72
C LEU A 245 21.21 10.13 -13.17
N LEU A 246 21.06 9.81 -11.89
CA LEU A 246 21.69 8.63 -11.28
C LEU A 246 21.19 7.32 -11.90
N PHE A 247 19.88 7.21 -12.19
CA PHE A 247 19.35 6.03 -12.87
C PHE A 247 19.84 5.91 -14.32
N VAL A 248 19.87 7.01 -15.06
CA VAL A 248 20.45 7.06 -16.41
C VAL A 248 21.94 6.71 -16.38
N GLY A 249 22.68 7.26 -15.41
CA GLY A 249 24.08 6.93 -15.18
C GLY A 249 24.31 5.45 -14.86
N TYR A 250 23.43 4.84 -14.05
CA TYR A 250 23.45 3.39 -13.78
C TYR A 250 23.26 2.58 -15.08
N GLY A 251 22.29 2.93 -15.91
CA GLY A 251 22.09 2.27 -17.19
C GLY A 251 23.28 2.45 -18.15
N ALA A 252 23.84 3.65 -18.22
CA ALA A 252 25.00 3.94 -19.05
C ALA A 252 26.27 3.25 -18.60
N TYR A 253 26.45 3.04 -17.29
CA TYR A 253 27.60 2.36 -16.71
C TYR A 253 27.66 0.87 -17.10
N TYR A 254 26.51 0.17 -17.09
CA TYR A 254 26.50 -1.24 -17.41
C TYR A 254 26.39 -1.52 -18.92
N ASP A 255 25.36 -1.00 -19.58
CA ASP A 255 25.17 -1.09 -21.04
C ASP A 255 24.10 -0.10 -21.53
N TRP A 256 24.56 0.99 -22.18
CA TRP A 256 23.68 2.02 -22.72
C TRP A 256 22.71 1.50 -23.80
N GLY A 257 23.17 0.55 -24.63
CA GLY A 257 22.37 -0.02 -25.71
C GLY A 257 21.18 -0.83 -25.19
N ILE A 258 21.47 -1.76 -24.27
CA ILE A 258 20.45 -2.56 -23.57
C ILE A 258 19.52 -1.64 -22.78
N PHE A 259 20.06 -0.70 -21.99
CA PHE A 259 19.26 0.22 -21.19
C PHE A 259 18.27 1.01 -22.03
N LYS A 260 18.70 1.63 -23.14
CA LYS A 260 17.79 2.34 -24.06
C LYS A 260 16.72 1.42 -24.64
N SER A 261 17.11 0.23 -25.07
CA SER A 261 16.20 -0.74 -25.65
C SER A 261 15.11 -1.18 -24.67
N VAL A 262 15.49 -1.45 -23.41
CA VAL A 262 14.56 -1.80 -22.34
C VAL A 262 13.65 -0.64 -21.97
N MET A 263 14.19 0.58 -21.82
CA MET A 263 13.38 1.77 -21.52
C MET A 263 12.40 2.09 -22.67
N ALA A 264 12.80 1.90 -23.93
CA ALA A 264 11.90 1.99 -25.07
C ALA A 264 10.80 0.90 -25.01
N GLY A 265 11.16 -0.33 -24.59
CA GLY A 265 10.20 -1.41 -24.35
C GLY A 265 9.17 -1.05 -23.28
N HIS A 266 9.60 -0.45 -22.18
CA HIS A 266 8.68 0.08 -21.17
C HIS A 266 7.74 1.17 -21.73
N GLY A 267 8.26 2.08 -22.57
CA GLY A 267 7.49 3.18 -23.17
C GLY A 267 6.55 2.76 -24.29
N SER A 268 6.80 1.63 -24.96
CA SER A 268 5.98 1.13 -26.07
C SER A 268 4.76 0.30 -25.66
N ARG A 269 4.54 0.12 -24.36
CA ARG A 269 3.41 -0.67 -23.83
C ARG A 269 2.08 -0.03 -24.21
N PRO A 270 1.07 -0.83 -24.61
CA PRO A 270 -0.24 -0.29 -24.95
C PRO A 270 -0.87 0.39 -23.73
N GLN A 271 -1.30 1.62 -23.92
CA GLN A 271 -1.95 2.43 -22.89
C GLN A 271 -3.45 2.43 -23.13
N SER A 272 -4.26 2.36 -22.07
CA SER A 272 -5.70 2.39 -22.18
C SER A 272 -6.34 3.07 -20.96
N PHE A 273 -7.24 4.02 -21.22
CA PHE A 273 -8.07 4.62 -20.17
C PHE A 273 -8.92 3.57 -19.41
N TRP A 274 -9.38 2.53 -20.13
CA TRP A 274 -10.11 1.41 -19.52
C TRP A 274 -9.30 0.65 -18.49
N HIS A 275 -8.00 0.77 -18.54
CA HIS A 275 -7.11 0.17 -17.57
C HIS A 275 -7.23 0.81 -16.17
N PHE A 276 -7.33 2.15 -16.10
CA PHE A 276 -7.63 2.83 -14.84
C PHE A 276 -8.91 2.27 -14.23
N TRP A 277 -9.97 2.14 -15.04
CA TRP A 277 -11.24 1.57 -14.59
C TRP A 277 -11.06 0.13 -14.09
N SER A 278 -10.34 -0.71 -14.80
CA SER A 278 -10.07 -2.09 -14.37
C SER A 278 -9.32 -2.15 -13.05
N ILE A 279 -8.32 -1.30 -12.83
CA ILE A 279 -7.57 -1.25 -11.56
C ILE A 279 -8.46 -0.84 -10.39
N VAL A 280 -9.35 0.13 -10.59
CA VAL A 280 -10.28 0.57 -9.54
C VAL A 280 -11.34 -0.49 -9.24
N THR A 281 -11.84 -1.17 -10.26
CA THR A 281 -12.92 -2.17 -10.14
C THR A 281 -12.43 -3.59 -9.92
N GLN A 282 -11.21 -3.93 -10.35
CA GLN A 282 -10.62 -5.23 -10.06
C GLN A 282 -10.32 -5.36 -8.58
N LEU A 283 -11.00 -6.28 -7.94
CA LEU A 283 -10.78 -6.63 -6.54
C LEU A 283 -9.62 -7.60 -6.35
N ASP A 284 -9.16 -8.22 -7.43
CA ASP A 284 -8.10 -9.22 -7.41
C ASP A 284 -6.73 -8.59 -7.09
N LEU A 285 -5.94 -9.28 -6.27
CA LEU A 285 -4.57 -8.92 -5.92
C LEU A 285 -3.57 -9.63 -6.85
N GLY A 286 -3.75 -9.47 -8.16
CA GLY A 286 -2.91 -10.13 -9.16
C GLY A 286 -3.22 -11.62 -9.30
N TYR A 287 -2.22 -12.51 -9.13
CA TYR A 287 -2.39 -13.96 -9.27
C TYR A 287 -3.24 -14.62 -8.17
N PHE A 288 -3.60 -13.92 -7.11
CA PHE A 288 -4.56 -14.40 -6.13
C PHE A 288 -5.97 -14.00 -6.56
N PRO A 289 -6.92 -14.95 -6.60
CA PRO A 289 -8.33 -14.67 -6.83
C PRO A 289 -8.98 -14.03 -5.59
N LEU A 290 -8.25 -13.11 -4.96
CA LEU A 290 -8.65 -12.43 -3.77
C LEU A 290 -9.42 -11.18 -4.16
N ARG A 291 -10.73 -11.23 -4.01
CA ARG A 291 -11.61 -10.06 -4.15
C ARG A 291 -11.84 -9.48 -2.77
N ASP A 292 -11.24 -8.34 -2.51
CA ASP A 292 -11.40 -7.64 -1.24
C ASP A 292 -12.38 -6.46 -1.40
N PRO A 293 -13.59 -6.58 -0.88
CA PRO A 293 -14.58 -5.51 -0.95
C PRO A 293 -14.15 -4.25 -0.23
N SER A 294 -13.21 -4.34 0.72
CA SER A 294 -12.66 -3.17 1.41
C SER A 294 -11.96 -2.21 0.44
N VAL A 295 -11.48 -2.70 -0.70
CA VAL A 295 -10.90 -1.86 -1.77
C VAL A 295 -11.98 -0.94 -2.36
N ILE A 296 -13.15 -1.47 -2.72
CA ILE A 296 -14.27 -0.66 -3.26
C ILE A 296 -14.77 0.32 -2.20
N ILE A 297 -14.99 -0.16 -0.97
CA ILE A 297 -15.45 0.72 0.13
C ILE A 297 -14.42 1.81 0.39
N GLY A 298 -13.13 1.48 0.34
CA GLY A 298 -12.04 2.43 0.45
C GLY A 298 -12.11 3.53 -0.61
N PHE A 299 -12.32 3.19 -1.88
CA PHE A 299 -12.50 4.18 -2.95
C PHE A 299 -13.76 5.02 -2.75
N VAL A 300 -14.90 4.40 -2.47
CA VAL A 300 -16.15 5.14 -2.19
C VAL A 300 -15.96 6.08 -1.00
N GLY A 301 -15.30 5.61 0.06
CA GLY A 301 -14.99 6.43 1.22
C GLY A 301 -14.04 7.59 0.90
N LEU A 302 -13.06 7.40 0.02
CA LEU A 302 -12.19 8.48 -0.45
C LEU A 302 -12.98 9.53 -1.26
N PHE A 303 -13.81 9.09 -2.20
CA PHE A 303 -14.61 10.01 -3.01
C PHE A 303 -15.61 10.78 -2.15
N THR A 304 -16.28 10.13 -1.19
CA THR A 304 -17.19 10.80 -0.26
C THR A 304 -16.44 11.77 0.66
N LEU A 305 -15.24 11.42 1.13
CA LEU A 305 -14.38 12.33 1.91
C LEU A 305 -13.97 13.55 1.09
N LEU A 306 -13.60 13.35 -0.18
CA LEU A 306 -13.22 14.46 -1.07
C LEU A 306 -14.42 15.35 -1.43
N ALA A 307 -15.63 14.79 -1.49
CA ALA A 307 -16.88 15.53 -1.73
C ALA A 307 -17.44 16.21 -0.46
N ASP A 308 -16.96 15.81 0.73
CA ASP A 308 -17.49 16.33 2.00
C ASP A 308 -17.11 17.80 2.19
N SER A 309 -18.13 18.69 2.11
CA SER A 309 -17.96 20.12 2.29
C SER A 309 -17.60 20.55 3.72
N VAL A 310 -17.83 19.68 4.72
CA VAL A 310 -17.48 19.94 6.12
C VAL A 310 -15.97 19.90 6.34
N ILE A 311 -15.24 19.11 5.53
CA ILE A 311 -13.78 19.06 5.58
C ILE A 311 -13.22 20.19 4.70
N PRO A 312 -12.43 21.13 5.26
CA PRO A 312 -11.84 22.21 4.48
C PRO A 312 -11.03 21.69 3.28
N TRP A 313 -11.12 22.38 2.15
CA TRP A 313 -10.42 22.01 0.91
C TRP A 313 -8.92 21.84 1.12
N GLU A 314 -8.31 22.71 1.94
CA GLU A 314 -6.89 22.68 2.27
C GLU A 314 -6.47 21.36 2.91
N LYS A 315 -7.35 20.67 3.64
CA LYS A 315 -7.10 19.35 4.21
C LYS A 315 -7.31 18.26 3.17
N ARG A 316 -8.34 18.40 2.33
CA ARG A 316 -8.66 17.44 1.27
C ARG A 316 -7.55 17.34 0.21
N LEU A 317 -6.83 18.45 -0.03
CA LEU A 317 -5.68 18.48 -0.97
C LEU A 317 -4.62 17.43 -0.66
N TYR A 318 -4.37 17.11 0.62
CA TYR A 318 -3.40 16.10 1.03
C TYR A 318 -3.81 14.66 0.66
N ILE A 319 -5.08 14.44 0.41
CA ILE A 319 -5.62 13.16 -0.07
C ILE A 319 -5.80 13.21 -1.59
N PHE A 320 -6.27 14.33 -2.12
CA PHE A 320 -6.50 14.52 -3.55
C PHE A 320 -5.21 14.44 -4.38
N ALA A 321 -4.14 15.12 -3.95
CA ALA A 321 -2.90 15.20 -4.73
C ALA A 321 -2.25 13.81 -4.97
N PRO A 322 -2.05 12.93 -3.97
CA PRO A 322 -1.53 11.59 -4.22
C PRO A 322 -2.51 10.73 -5.04
N LEU A 323 -3.83 10.83 -4.81
CA LEU A 323 -4.81 10.08 -5.57
C LEU A 323 -4.80 10.48 -7.06
N LEU A 324 -4.73 11.78 -7.36
CA LEU A 324 -4.61 12.29 -8.72
C LEU A 324 -3.34 11.78 -9.40
N ASN A 325 -2.18 11.88 -8.75
CA ASN A 325 -0.92 11.45 -9.34
C ASN A 325 -0.86 9.93 -9.56
N PHE A 326 -1.48 9.13 -8.67
CA PHE A 326 -1.66 7.71 -8.89
C PHE A 326 -2.57 7.41 -10.06
N SER A 327 -3.69 8.12 -10.17
CA SER A 327 -4.62 7.95 -11.29
C SER A 327 -3.91 8.23 -12.62
N LEU A 328 -3.08 9.28 -12.66
CA LEU A 328 -2.27 9.59 -13.83
C LEU A 328 -1.21 8.51 -14.11
N LEU A 329 -0.54 8.00 -13.07
CA LEU A 329 0.45 6.92 -13.23
C LEU A 329 -0.19 5.66 -13.83
N PHE A 330 -1.40 5.28 -13.40
CA PHE A 330 -2.09 4.12 -13.93
C PHE A 330 -2.45 4.22 -15.41
N LEU A 331 -2.53 5.42 -15.96
CA LEU A 331 -2.70 5.59 -17.42
C LEU A 331 -1.47 5.10 -18.21
N PHE A 332 -0.31 5.02 -17.57
CA PHE A 332 0.95 4.58 -18.18
C PHE A 332 1.30 3.11 -17.90
N ILE A 333 0.48 2.39 -17.11
CA ILE A 333 0.66 0.97 -16.86
C ILE A 333 -0.14 0.16 -17.87
N ALA A 334 0.50 -0.80 -18.55
CA ALA A 334 -0.18 -1.62 -19.53
C ALA A 334 -1.23 -2.54 -18.92
N PRO A 335 -2.39 -2.77 -19.56
CA PRO A 335 -3.45 -3.65 -19.05
C PRO A 335 -2.98 -5.07 -18.71
N VAL A 336 -2.13 -5.63 -19.57
CA VAL A 336 -1.57 -6.99 -19.40
C VAL A 336 -0.66 -7.10 -18.18
N GLU A 337 -0.18 -5.97 -17.67
CA GLU A 337 0.75 -5.88 -16.54
C GLU A 337 0.12 -5.23 -15.32
N SER A 338 -1.21 -5.15 -15.27
CA SER A 338 -1.93 -4.62 -14.09
C SER A 338 -1.89 -5.60 -12.94
N TYR A 339 -0.70 -5.97 -12.57
CA TYR A 339 -0.47 -6.79 -11.39
C TYR A 339 -1.01 -6.10 -10.14
N GLY A 340 -1.61 -6.86 -9.26
CA GLY A 340 -2.27 -6.34 -8.05
C GLY A 340 -1.37 -5.49 -7.17
N TRP A 341 -0.05 -5.68 -7.19
CA TRP A 341 0.90 -4.93 -6.38
C TRP A 341 1.00 -3.44 -6.73
N TYR A 342 0.68 -3.01 -7.93
CA TYR A 342 0.58 -1.58 -8.25
C TYR A 342 -0.43 -0.83 -7.37
N LYS A 343 -1.45 -1.53 -6.84
CA LYS A 343 -2.43 -0.97 -5.90
C LYS A 343 -1.88 -0.77 -4.48
N TYR A 344 -0.78 -1.45 -4.11
CA TYR A 344 -0.29 -1.43 -2.73
C TYR A 344 0.04 -0.02 -2.25
N VAL A 345 0.52 0.83 -3.14
CA VAL A 345 0.80 2.23 -2.84
C VAL A 345 -0.47 3.03 -2.50
N LEU A 346 -1.65 2.59 -2.98
CA LEU A 346 -2.94 3.20 -2.66
C LEU A 346 -3.52 2.74 -1.32
N PHE A 347 -3.08 1.62 -0.77
CA PHE A 347 -3.69 1.07 0.44
C PHE A 347 -3.74 2.01 1.64
N PRO A 348 -2.73 2.86 1.92
CA PRO A 348 -2.87 3.86 2.96
C PRO A 348 -4.02 4.82 2.71
N LEU A 349 -4.23 5.26 1.46
CA LEU A 349 -5.33 6.15 1.09
C LEU A 349 -6.67 5.42 1.16
N LEU A 350 -6.75 4.17 0.69
CA LEU A 350 -7.96 3.35 0.80
C LEU A 350 -8.33 3.11 2.27
N ALA A 351 -7.35 2.92 3.14
CA ALA A 351 -7.57 2.83 4.58
C ALA A 351 -8.13 4.15 5.17
N VAL A 352 -7.71 5.31 4.63
CA VAL A 352 -8.33 6.60 4.98
C VAL A 352 -9.80 6.64 4.56
N GLY A 353 -10.11 6.16 3.36
CA GLY A 353 -11.49 6.05 2.89
C GLY A 353 -12.33 5.13 3.77
N LEU A 354 -11.82 3.94 4.11
CA LEU A 354 -12.46 3.03 5.06
C LEU A 354 -12.68 3.70 6.43
N GLY A 355 -11.66 4.37 6.96
CA GLY A 355 -11.74 5.11 8.21
C GLY A 355 -12.78 6.22 8.16
N HIS A 356 -12.95 6.88 7.00
CA HIS A 356 -14.01 7.88 6.81
C HIS A 356 -15.40 7.24 6.85
N VAL A 357 -15.61 6.14 6.13
CA VAL A 357 -16.89 5.39 6.19
C VAL A 357 -17.20 4.99 7.62
N LEU A 358 -16.24 4.42 8.34
CA LEU A 358 -16.43 4.03 9.75
C LEU A 358 -16.71 5.24 10.66
N THR A 359 -16.08 6.38 10.40
CA THR A 359 -16.33 7.62 11.15
C THR A 359 -17.77 8.10 10.94
N GLU A 360 -18.28 8.06 9.72
CA GLU A 360 -19.62 8.51 9.38
C GLU A 360 -20.71 7.54 9.87
N LEU A 361 -20.40 6.23 9.85
CA LEU A 361 -21.23 5.21 10.51
C LEU A 361 -21.31 5.46 12.03
N TYR A 362 -20.19 5.72 12.68
CA TYR A 362 -20.14 6.05 14.11
C TYR A 362 -20.96 7.31 14.42
N ARG A 363 -20.95 8.30 13.53
CA ARG A 363 -21.80 9.51 13.62
C ARG A 363 -23.27 9.23 13.34
N GLY A 364 -23.62 8.03 12.91
CA GLY A 364 -24.96 7.59 12.68
C GLY A 364 -25.55 7.99 11.34
N LYS A 365 -24.75 8.24 10.32
CA LYS A 365 -25.23 8.48 8.96
C LYS A 365 -25.68 7.18 8.32
N ALA A 366 -27.00 6.93 8.30
CA ALA A 366 -27.62 5.68 7.85
C ALA A 366 -27.20 5.27 6.42
N ALA A 367 -27.01 6.22 5.51
CA ALA A 367 -26.59 5.94 4.13
C ALA A 367 -25.31 5.11 4.05
N TYR A 368 -24.39 5.26 5.00
CA TYR A 368 -23.13 4.49 5.01
C TYR A 368 -23.30 3.03 5.41
N TYR A 369 -24.38 2.66 6.12
CA TYR A 369 -24.68 1.24 6.40
C TYR A 369 -25.02 0.47 5.12
N VAL A 370 -25.61 1.13 4.13
CA VAL A 370 -25.91 0.50 2.83
C VAL A 370 -24.64 0.13 2.10
N LEU A 371 -23.54 0.88 2.28
CA LEU A 371 -22.24 0.59 1.67
C LEU A 371 -21.55 -0.66 2.25
N LEU A 372 -21.90 -1.08 3.47
CA LEU A 372 -21.36 -2.28 4.08
C LEU A 372 -22.02 -3.56 3.55
N LEU A 373 -23.26 -3.49 3.09
CA LEU A 373 -24.02 -4.65 2.66
C LEU A 373 -23.36 -5.39 1.48
N PRO A 374 -22.97 -4.74 0.36
CA PRO A 374 -22.28 -5.42 -0.73
C PRO A 374 -20.95 -6.04 -0.30
N ALA A 375 -20.22 -5.35 0.60
CA ALA A 375 -18.95 -5.84 1.10
C ALA A 375 -19.09 -7.17 1.83
N VAL A 376 -20.03 -7.24 2.78
CA VAL A 376 -20.25 -8.47 3.54
C VAL A 376 -20.83 -9.56 2.66
N ALA A 377 -21.67 -9.22 1.67
CA ALA A 377 -22.19 -10.20 0.71
C ALA A 377 -21.03 -10.84 -0.09
N VAL A 378 -20.09 -10.04 -0.59
CA VAL A 378 -18.92 -10.55 -1.32
C VAL A 378 -18.02 -11.39 -0.42
N MET A 379 -17.79 -10.97 0.83
CA MET A 379 -16.98 -11.74 1.80
C MET A 379 -17.63 -13.10 2.12
N LEU A 380 -18.93 -13.13 2.32
CA LEU A 380 -19.67 -14.38 2.56
C LEU A 380 -19.66 -15.29 1.34
N GLU A 381 -19.76 -14.73 0.13
CA GLU A 381 -19.67 -15.52 -1.11
C GLU A 381 -18.31 -16.18 -1.28
N GLN A 382 -17.23 -15.51 -0.86
CA GLN A 382 -15.86 -16.01 -0.99
C GLN A 382 -15.41 -16.89 0.19
N SER A 383 -16.11 -16.82 1.33
CA SER A 383 -15.72 -17.60 2.50
C SER A 383 -15.96 -19.10 2.24
N ARG A 384 -14.88 -19.89 2.30
CA ARG A 384 -14.95 -21.37 2.28
C ARG A 384 -15.63 -21.96 3.53
N LEU A 385 -15.94 -21.12 4.54
CA LEU A 385 -16.64 -21.50 5.76
C LEU A 385 -18.11 -21.83 5.52
N VAL A 386 -18.67 -21.45 4.37
CA VAL A 386 -20.07 -21.67 4.05
C VAL A 386 -20.15 -22.68 2.91
N GLU A 387 -20.34 -23.96 3.27
CA GLU A 387 -20.29 -25.08 2.34
C GLU A 387 -21.43 -25.09 1.31
N SER A 388 -22.56 -24.47 1.59
CA SER A 388 -23.72 -24.47 0.69
C SER A 388 -24.16 -23.07 0.24
N GLN A 389 -24.62 -22.94 -1.00
CA GLN A 389 -25.20 -21.67 -1.53
C GLN A 389 -26.40 -21.20 -0.69
N PHE A 390 -27.15 -22.14 -0.10
CA PHE A 390 -28.29 -21.82 0.75
C PHE A 390 -27.87 -21.13 2.04
N GLN A 391 -26.85 -21.63 2.71
CA GLN A 391 -26.31 -21.03 3.93
C GLN A 391 -25.74 -19.64 3.66
N ARG A 392 -25.06 -19.44 2.53
CA ARG A 392 -24.54 -18.12 2.11
C ARG A 392 -25.68 -17.11 1.98
N ARG A 393 -26.77 -17.47 1.30
CA ARG A 393 -27.95 -16.61 1.15
C ARG A 393 -28.61 -16.30 2.50
N ALA A 394 -28.70 -17.28 3.39
CA ALA A 394 -29.27 -17.08 4.72
C ALA A 394 -28.47 -16.08 5.55
N TRP A 395 -27.13 -16.18 5.54
CA TRP A 395 -26.25 -15.21 6.22
C TRP A 395 -26.35 -13.80 5.64
N VAL A 396 -26.40 -13.68 4.31
CA VAL A 396 -26.62 -12.39 3.65
C VAL A 396 -27.96 -11.78 4.08
N LEU A 397 -29.04 -12.56 4.04
CA LEU A 397 -30.37 -12.10 4.45
C LEU A 397 -30.41 -11.74 5.94
N LEU A 398 -29.78 -12.54 6.81
CA LEU A 398 -29.68 -12.24 8.24
C LEU A 398 -28.98 -10.88 8.47
N LEU A 399 -27.87 -10.65 7.78
CA LEU A 399 -27.14 -9.38 7.88
C LEU A 399 -27.97 -8.20 7.37
N TYR A 400 -28.64 -8.34 6.22
CA TYR A 400 -29.57 -7.33 5.72
C TYR A 400 -30.67 -7.06 6.74
N GLY A 401 -31.21 -8.11 7.36
CA GLY A 401 -32.21 -8.01 8.43
C GLY A 401 -31.70 -7.23 9.65
N VAL A 402 -30.47 -7.53 10.10
CA VAL A 402 -29.86 -6.83 11.23
C VAL A 402 -29.63 -5.34 10.92
N VAL A 403 -29.11 -5.02 9.73
CA VAL A 403 -28.90 -3.62 9.32
C VAL A 403 -30.24 -2.88 9.15
N ALA A 404 -31.22 -3.52 8.50
CA ALA A 404 -32.56 -2.93 8.37
C ALA A 404 -33.23 -2.71 9.73
N ALA A 405 -33.15 -3.68 10.64
CA ALA A 405 -33.64 -3.56 12.00
C ALA A 405 -32.95 -2.43 12.76
N ALA A 406 -31.63 -2.29 12.64
CA ALA A 406 -30.88 -1.18 13.27
C ALA A 406 -31.32 0.20 12.76
N ILE A 407 -31.56 0.32 11.44
CA ILE A 407 -32.06 1.55 10.81
C ILE A 407 -33.48 1.87 11.29
N LEU A 408 -34.37 0.87 11.31
CA LEU A 408 -35.75 1.01 11.76
C LEU A 408 -35.83 1.36 13.25
N LEU A 409 -35.13 0.63 14.11
CA LEU A 409 -35.05 0.89 15.54
C LEU A 409 -34.59 2.31 15.84
N ARG A 410 -33.64 2.82 15.09
CA ARG A 410 -33.17 4.20 15.20
C ARG A 410 -34.31 5.20 14.84
N HIS A 411 -35.08 4.88 13.81
CA HIS A 411 -36.18 5.77 13.41
C HIS A 411 -37.26 5.87 14.50
N TYR A 412 -37.59 4.74 15.16
CA TYR A 412 -38.65 4.65 16.17
C TYR A 412 -38.21 4.98 17.60
N THR A 413 -36.91 4.73 17.94
CA THR A 413 -36.42 4.92 19.31
C THR A 413 -35.43 6.08 19.38
N LYS A 414 -35.93 7.30 19.28
CA LYS A 414 -35.12 8.54 19.49
C LYS A 414 -34.42 8.60 20.88
N ARG A 415 -34.80 7.72 21.82
CA ARG A 415 -34.31 7.74 23.22
C ARG A 415 -33.15 6.80 23.53
N ILE A 416 -32.89 5.77 22.74
CA ILE A 416 -31.82 4.79 22.99
C ILE A 416 -30.83 4.83 21.86
N ASN A 417 -29.60 5.23 22.17
CA ASN A 417 -28.53 5.28 21.18
C ASN A 417 -27.97 3.85 20.94
N PHE A 418 -28.76 2.98 20.30
CA PHE A 418 -28.33 1.62 19.92
C PHE A 418 -27.21 1.60 18.88
N LEU A 419 -26.95 2.75 18.25
CA LEU A 419 -25.99 2.88 17.17
C LEU A 419 -24.56 2.44 17.55
N PRO A 420 -23.99 2.82 18.72
CA PRO A 420 -22.66 2.35 19.11
C PRO A 420 -22.61 0.84 19.30
N VAL A 421 -23.68 0.22 19.79
CA VAL A 421 -23.76 -1.23 20.02
C VAL A 421 -23.87 -1.99 18.71
N THR A 422 -24.79 -1.59 17.82
CA THR A 422 -24.95 -2.19 16.47
C THR A 422 -23.71 -1.97 15.61
N PHE A 423 -23.08 -0.81 15.71
CA PHE A 423 -21.81 -0.50 15.06
C PHE A 423 -20.68 -1.38 15.62
N GLY A 424 -20.58 -1.52 16.94
CA GLY A 424 -19.60 -2.40 17.59
C GLY A 424 -19.77 -3.85 17.15
N ILE A 425 -21.01 -4.36 17.11
CA ILE A 425 -21.31 -5.72 16.64
C ILE A 425 -20.94 -5.87 15.15
N ALA A 426 -21.32 -4.91 14.29
CA ALA A 426 -20.98 -4.93 12.86
C ALA A 426 -19.47 -4.91 12.63
N LEU A 427 -18.71 -4.11 13.39
CA LEU A 427 -17.26 -4.07 13.36
C LEU A 427 -16.64 -5.40 13.80
N VAL A 428 -17.08 -5.95 14.93
CA VAL A 428 -16.58 -7.25 15.42
C VAL A 428 -16.87 -8.34 14.41
N MET A 429 -18.07 -8.38 13.83
CA MET A 429 -18.41 -9.35 12.77
C MET A 429 -17.55 -9.15 11.52
N LEU A 430 -17.38 -7.92 11.04
CA LEU A 430 -16.56 -7.61 9.87
C LEU A 430 -15.12 -8.07 10.10
N PHE A 431 -14.49 -7.65 11.18
CA PHE A 431 -13.11 -8.02 11.49
C PHE A 431 -12.93 -9.51 11.81
N SER A 432 -13.91 -10.16 12.44
CA SER A 432 -13.86 -11.58 12.67
C SER A 432 -13.95 -12.37 11.37
N LEU A 433 -14.84 -11.98 10.45
CA LEU A 433 -14.95 -12.58 9.11
C LEU A 433 -13.66 -12.33 8.29
N GLU A 434 -13.12 -11.14 8.33
CA GLU A 434 -11.85 -10.82 7.67
C GLU A 434 -10.69 -11.65 8.22
N LEU A 435 -10.56 -11.81 9.53
CA LEU A 435 -9.54 -12.64 10.16
C LEU A 435 -9.71 -14.12 9.81
N ILE A 436 -10.92 -14.64 9.86
CA ILE A 436 -11.23 -16.03 9.50
C ILE A 436 -10.92 -16.26 8.01
N TRP A 437 -11.27 -15.31 7.17
CA TRP A 437 -11.04 -15.39 5.74
C TRP A 437 -9.54 -15.33 5.39
N VAL A 438 -8.77 -14.39 5.96
CA VAL A 438 -7.31 -14.37 5.83
C VAL A 438 -6.70 -15.67 6.34
N HIS A 439 -7.21 -16.23 7.45
CA HIS A 439 -6.73 -17.50 7.99
C HIS A 439 -7.03 -18.67 7.05
N SER A 440 -8.20 -18.71 6.42
CA SER A 440 -8.58 -19.75 5.46
C SER A 440 -7.71 -19.72 4.20
N LEU A 441 -7.35 -18.52 3.72
CA LEU A 441 -6.41 -18.34 2.61
C LEU A 441 -4.98 -18.78 2.93
N LEU A 442 -4.59 -18.69 4.20
CA LEU A 442 -3.29 -19.13 4.67
C LEU A 442 -3.24 -20.65 4.94
N ALA A 443 -4.38 -21.30 4.98
CA ALA A 443 -4.49 -22.74 5.23
C ALA A 443 -4.35 -23.59 3.94
N VAL A 444 -4.37 -22.96 2.78
CA VAL A 444 -4.14 -23.55 1.45
C VAL A 444 -2.69 -23.41 1.06
#